data_a311f6649f0d01f267de7c7e93f9f87c
#
_entry.id   a311f6649f0d01f267de7c7e93f9f87c
#
_cell.length_a   1.000
_cell.length_b   1.000
_cell.length_c   1.000
_cell.angle_alpha   90.00
_cell.angle_beta   90.00
_cell.angle_gamma   90.00
#
_symmetry.space_group_name_H-M   'P 1'
#
loop_
_entity.id
_entity.type
_entity.pdbx_description
1 polymer ?
#
loop_
_entity_poly.entity_id
_entity_poly.type
_entity_poly.pdbx_seq_one_letter_code
_entity_poly.pdbx_strand_id
1 'polypeptide(L)'
;MSTTTTKRRTSARSRVQNPLETYLKEINETALLTADEEKMLSRQISAGDGAARDRMVRANLRLVVNIARAYTGKGLPLQDLIEEGNLGLLRAVEGFDPEMGTRFSTYASYWIKQSIKRALVNSAKTIRIPAYMVELLSKWRRATAKLSDQLGRTPTPEEVAVELEIPSKKLKIVKKAIQLYNTNPQTDHPDGTWTLGEVLPDDKNKGPDDELMENDNLKHVFKMLDKMDPREATILRMRFGLDDSEPKTLKEIGEALGLTRERVRQIEGDALKRLNRSLNGE
;
A
#
# COMPACT_ATOMS: atom_id res chain seq x y z
N MET A 1 -63.03 36.22 9.59
CA MET A 1 -62.07 35.22 10.14
C MET A 1 -61.72 34.23 9.01
N SER A 2 -60.61 34.49 8.32
CA SER A 2 -60.15 33.70 7.19
C SER A 2 -58.96 32.86 7.59
N THR A 3 -59.15 31.57 7.68
CA THR A 3 -58.08 30.60 8.01
C THR A 3 -57.33 30.20 6.77
N THR A 4 -56.07 30.69 6.66
CA THR A 4 -55.17 30.37 5.56
C THR A 4 -54.46 29.04 5.85
N THR A 5 -54.86 27.99 5.14
CA THR A 5 -54.23 26.66 5.25
C THR A 5 -52.95 26.61 4.41
N THR A 6 -51.82 26.66 5.10
CA THR A 6 -50.48 26.52 4.46
C THR A 6 -50.21 25.08 4.09
N LYS A 7 -50.31 24.76 2.80
CA LYS A 7 -49.89 23.47 2.23
C LYS A 7 -48.37 23.31 2.31
N ARG A 8 -47.92 22.45 3.20
CA ARG A 8 -46.50 21.99 3.28
C ARG A 8 -46.18 21.23 1.99
N ARG A 9 -45.37 21.88 1.13
CA ARG A 9 -44.71 21.21 -0.01
C ARG A 9 -43.64 20.25 0.56
N THR A 10 -43.90 18.98 0.62
CA THR A 10 -42.91 17.92 0.80
C THR A 10 -42.02 17.91 -0.44
N SER A 11 -40.82 18.40 -0.34
CA SER A 11 -39.78 18.30 -1.35
C SER A 11 -39.49 16.80 -1.55
N ALA A 12 -39.79 16.28 -2.73
CA ALA A 12 -39.31 14.97 -3.17
C ALA A 12 -37.77 15.05 -3.24
N ARG A 13 -37.10 14.66 -2.14
CA ARG A 13 -35.69 14.33 -2.20
C ARG A 13 -35.54 13.20 -3.21
N SER A 14 -34.91 13.46 -4.34
CA SER A 14 -34.43 12.44 -5.26
C SER A 14 -33.62 11.44 -4.44
N ARG A 15 -34.19 10.25 -4.20
CA ARG A 15 -33.46 9.13 -3.61
C ARG A 15 -32.30 8.87 -4.56
N VAL A 16 -31.08 9.24 -4.16
CA VAL A 16 -29.89 8.71 -4.80
C VAL A 16 -29.99 7.19 -4.69
N GLN A 17 -30.34 6.54 -5.79
CA GLN A 17 -30.46 5.07 -5.81
C GLN A 17 -29.08 4.51 -5.48
N ASN A 18 -29.01 3.69 -4.44
CA ASN A 18 -27.77 3.01 -4.07
C ASN A 18 -27.36 2.09 -5.23
N PRO A 19 -26.20 2.27 -5.86
CA PRO A 19 -25.78 1.45 -7.02
C PRO A 19 -25.87 -0.05 -6.76
N LEU A 20 -25.59 -0.49 -5.53
CA LEU A 20 -25.73 -1.88 -5.13
C LEU A 20 -27.18 -2.36 -5.16
N GLU A 21 -28.15 -1.54 -4.74
CA GLU A 21 -29.58 -1.91 -4.79
C GLU A 21 -30.06 -2.07 -6.23
N THR A 22 -29.61 -1.21 -7.13
CA THR A 22 -29.91 -1.30 -8.57
C THR A 22 -29.34 -2.59 -9.15
N TYR A 23 -28.07 -2.87 -8.90
CA TYR A 23 -27.42 -4.11 -9.32
C TYR A 23 -28.15 -5.36 -8.81
N LEU A 24 -28.53 -5.39 -7.51
CA LEU A 24 -29.26 -6.52 -6.92
C LEU A 24 -30.64 -6.72 -7.54
N LYS A 25 -31.30 -5.67 -8.02
CA LYS A 25 -32.58 -5.79 -8.76
C LYS A 25 -32.36 -6.39 -10.14
N GLU A 26 -31.39 -5.87 -10.88
CA GLU A 26 -31.06 -6.32 -12.24
C GLU A 26 -30.71 -7.82 -12.30
N ILE A 27 -29.86 -8.30 -11.37
CA ILE A 27 -29.49 -9.73 -11.33
C ILE A 27 -30.65 -10.65 -10.97
N ASN A 28 -31.70 -10.14 -10.33
CA ASN A 28 -32.88 -10.93 -9.97
C ASN A 28 -33.86 -11.08 -11.14
N GLU A 29 -33.77 -10.27 -12.19
CA GLU A 29 -34.62 -10.36 -13.38
C GLU A 29 -34.29 -11.58 -14.23
N THR A 30 -33.05 -12.09 -14.13
CA THR A 30 -32.63 -13.27 -14.91
C THR A 30 -33.07 -14.56 -14.24
N ALA A 31 -33.77 -15.42 -14.98
CA ALA A 31 -34.23 -16.73 -14.50
C ALA A 31 -33.03 -17.66 -14.21
N LEU A 32 -33.17 -18.52 -13.20
CA LEU A 32 -32.18 -19.56 -12.89
C LEU A 32 -32.21 -20.65 -13.97
N LEU A 33 -31.06 -21.24 -14.24
CA LEU A 33 -30.88 -22.31 -15.21
C LEU A 33 -31.14 -23.68 -14.60
N THR A 34 -31.77 -24.53 -15.39
CA THR A 34 -31.90 -25.96 -15.11
C THR A 34 -30.61 -26.70 -15.45
N ALA A 35 -30.46 -27.94 -14.96
CA ALA A 35 -29.26 -28.74 -15.22
C ALA A 35 -29.05 -29.02 -16.73
N ASP A 36 -30.16 -29.19 -17.47
CA ASP A 36 -30.09 -29.44 -18.92
C ASP A 36 -29.74 -28.18 -19.70
N GLU A 37 -30.22 -27.00 -19.26
CA GLU A 37 -29.81 -25.71 -19.82
C GLU A 37 -28.34 -25.42 -19.56
N GLU A 38 -27.83 -25.72 -18.35
CA GLU A 38 -26.39 -25.58 -18.03
C GLU A 38 -25.53 -26.40 -19.00
N LYS A 39 -25.91 -27.65 -19.28
CA LYS A 39 -25.20 -28.54 -20.23
C LYS A 39 -25.29 -28.00 -21.67
N MET A 40 -26.47 -27.59 -22.10
CA MET A 40 -26.68 -27.05 -23.45
C MET A 40 -25.84 -25.79 -23.67
N LEU A 41 -25.93 -24.83 -22.74
CA LEU A 41 -25.14 -23.60 -22.81
C LEU A 41 -23.63 -23.87 -22.78
N SER A 42 -23.15 -24.79 -21.95
CA SER A 42 -21.74 -25.15 -21.91
C SER A 42 -21.22 -25.67 -23.26
N ARG A 43 -21.99 -26.50 -23.96
CA ARG A 43 -21.65 -26.99 -25.32
C ARG A 43 -21.64 -25.85 -26.35
N GLN A 44 -22.56 -24.89 -26.27
CA GLN A 44 -22.58 -23.71 -27.12
C GLN A 44 -21.37 -22.79 -26.85
N ILE A 45 -21.01 -22.60 -25.58
CA ILE A 45 -19.81 -21.83 -25.17
C ILE A 45 -18.55 -22.46 -25.73
N SER A 46 -18.44 -23.79 -25.67
CA SER A 46 -17.30 -24.53 -26.27
C SER A 46 -17.25 -24.38 -27.79
N ALA A 47 -18.38 -24.12 -28.45
CA ALA A 47 -18.47 -23.81 -29.87
C ALA A 47 -18.19 -22.30 -30.18
N GLY A 48 -17.95 -21.47 -29.17
CA GLY A 48 -17.63 -20.06 -29.33
C GLY A 48 -18.82 -19.09 -29.27
N ASP A 49 -19.99 -19.53 -28.82
CA ASP A 49 -21.18 -18.68 -28.71
C ASP A 49 -21.07 -17.70 -27.51
N GLY A 50 -20.86 -16.41 -27.81
CA GLY A 50 -20.82 -15.33 -26.83
C GLY A 50 -22.14 -15.07 -26.13
N ALA A 51 -23.29 -15.25 -26.82
CA ALA A 51 -24.59 -15.02 -26.22
C ALA A 51 -24.93 -16.11 -25.17
N ALA A 52 -24.54 -17.35 -25.44
CA ALA A 52 -24.64 -18.45 -24.48
C ALA A 52 -23.78 -18.20 -23.24
N ARG A 53 -22.57 -17.67 -23.42
CA ARG A 53 -21.67 -17.26 -22.33
C ARG A 53 -22.30 -16.20 -21.44
N ASP A 54 -22.81 -15.13 -22.06
CA ASP A 54 -23.46 -14.04 -21.32
C ASP A 54 -24.69 -14.51 -20.54
N ARG A 55 -25.51 -15.38 -21.13
CA ARG A 55 -26.68 -15.98 -20.46
C ARG A 55 -26.26 -16.82 -19.26
N MET A 56 -25.21 -17.65 -19.39
CA MET A 56 -24.68 -18.49 -18.32
C MET A 56 -24.14 -17.63 -17.16
N VAL A 57 -23.42 -16.54 -17.47
CA VAL A 57 -22.90 -15.61 -16.46
C VAL A 57 -24.04 -14.91 -15.73
N ARG A 58 -24.97 -14.25 -16.46
CA ARG A 58 -26.06 -13.47 -15.86
C ARG A 58 -26.93 -14.31 -14.93
N ALA A 59 -27.26 -15.55 -15.31
CA ALA A 59 -28.07 -16.45 -14.51
C ALA A 59 -27.39 -16.85 -13.18
N ASN A 60 -26.05 -16.72 -13.08
CA ASN A 60 -25.28 -17.13 -11.91
C ASN A 60 -24.70 -15.98 -11.08
N LEU A 61 -24.97 -14.70 -11.40
CA LEU A 61 -24.52 -13.56 -10.61
C LEU A 61 -25.03 -13.60 -9.16
N ARG A 62 -26.24 -14.12 -8.95
CA ARG A 62 -26.82 -14.30 -7.60
C ARG A 62 -25.98 -15.24 -6.73
N LEU A 63 -25.38 -16.28 -7.32
CA LEU A 63 -24.46 -17.19 -6.63
C LEU A 63 -23.21 -16.45 -6.14
N VAL A 64 -22.66 -15.55 -6.97
CA VAL A 64 -21.51 -14.72 -6.59
C VAL A 64 -21.83 -13.85 -5.38
N VAL A 65 -22.96 -13.14 -5.38
CA VAL A 65 -23.39 -12.29 -4.26
C VAL A 65 -23.53 -13.10 -2.98
N ASN A 66 -24.13 -14.28 -3.07
CA ASN A 66 -24.33 -15.16 -1.90
C ASN A 66 -22.98 -15.60 -1.30
N ILE A 67 -22.01 -15.96 -2.15
CA ILE A 67 -20.67 -16.33 -1.70
C ILE A 67 -19.91 -15.12 -1.15
N ALA A 68 -19.94 -13.96 -1.83
CA ALA A 68 -19.24 -12.74 -1.44
C ALA A 68 -19.66 -12.24 -0.05
N ARG A 69 -20.95 -12.37 0.31
CA ARG A 69 -21.45 -12.00 1.65
C ARG A 69 -20.72 -12.70 2.80
N ALA A 70 -20.27 -13.93 2.63
CA ALA A 70 -19.51 -14.67 3.64
C ALA A 70 -18.07 -14.12 3.87
N TYR A 71 -17.63 -13.20 3.02
CA TYR A 71 -16.31 -12.59 3.08
C TYR A 71 -16.34 -11.12 3.48
N THR A 72 -17.51 -10.55 3.78
CA THR A 72 -17.64 -9.17 4.30
C THR A 72 -16.89 -9.00 5.61
N GLY A 73 -16.39 -7.78 5.88
CA GLY A 73 -15.63 -7.46 7.09
C GLY A 73 -14.18 -7.95 7.10
N LYS A 74 -13.67 -8.49 5.98
CA LYS A 74 -12.28 -9.00 5.87
C LYS A 74 -11.30 -8.02 5.21
N GLY A 75 -11.70 -6.75 5.05
CA GLY A 75 -10.83 -5.69 4.53
C GLY A 75 -11.17 -5.17 3.14
N LEU A 76 -12.15 -5.79 2.44
CA LEU A 76 -12.72 -5.25 1.20
C LEU A 76 -14.23 -5.00 1.36
N PRO A 77 -14.78 -3.95 0.73
CA PRO A 77 -16.21 -3.70 0.68
C PRO A 77 -16.94 -4.79 -0.14
N LEU A 78 -18.24 -4.97 0.11
CA LEU A 78 -19.02 -6.00 -0.56
C LEU A 78 -19.03 -5.86 -2.09
N GLN A 79 -19.02 -4.64 -2.60
CA GLN A 79 -19.01 -4.37 -4.04
C GLN A 79 -17.74 -4.95 -4.69
N ASP A 80 -16.59 -4.67 -4.14
CA ASP A 80 -15.31 -5.19 -4.65
C ASP A 80 -15.24 -6.72 -4.56
N LEU A 81 -15.78 -7.31 -3.47
CA LEU A 81 -15.86 -8.76 -3.32
C LEU A 81 -16.76 -9.40 -4.38
N ILE A 82 -17.85 -8.74 -4.78
CA ILE A 82 -18.73 -9.19 -5.85
C ILE A 82 -17.98 -9.15 -7.18
N GLU A 83 -17.31 -8.04 -7.51
CA GLU A 83 -16.59 -7.91 -8.78
C GLU A 83 -15.44 -8.92 -8.91
N GLU A 84 -14.68 -9.11 -7.85
CA GLU A 84 -13.66 -10.16 -7.81
C GLU A 84 -14.24 -11.57 -7.92
N GLY A 85 -15.43 -11.77 -7.34
CA GLY A 85 -16.19 -13.00 -7.50
C GLY A 85 -16.71 -13.21 -8.94
N ASN A 86 -17.14 -12.14 -9.61
CA ASN A 86 -17.56 -12.15 -11.00
C ASN A 86 -16.40 -12.57 -11.93
N LEU A 87 -15.16 -12.10 -11.66
CA LEU A 87 -13.96 -12.59 -12.39
C LEU A 87 -13.76 -14.10 -12.20
N GLY A 88 -14.02 -14.61 -11.00
CA GLY A 88 -13.99 -16.04 -10.72
C GLY A 88 -15.08 -16.81 -11.46
N LEU A 89 -16.31 -16.25 -11.55
CA LEU A 89 -17.43 -16.82 -12.30
C LEU A 89 -17.12 -16.93 -13.80
N LEU A 90 -16.53 -15.87 -14.39
CA LEU A 90 -16.14 -15.88 -15.81
C LEU A 90 -15.20 -17.04 -16.13
N ARG A 91 -14.19 -17.26 -15.29
CA ARG A 91 -13.25 -18.41 -15.43
C ARG A 91 -13.98 -19.75 -15.30
N ALA A 92 -14.94 -19.83 -14.37
CA ALA A 92 -15.72 -21.04 -14.21
C ALA A 92 -16.59 -21.36 -15.44
N VAL A 93 -17.17 -20.34 -16.07
CA VAL A 93 -17.98 -20.49 -17.28
C VAL A 93 -17.15 -21.01 -18.46
N GLU A 94 -15.91 -20.53 -18.58
CA GLU A 94 -14.99 -20.97 -19.65
C GLU A 94 -14.45 -22.40 -19.46
N GLY A 95 -14.31 -22.85 -18.21
CA GLY A 95 -13.72 -24.13 -17.88
C GLY A 95 -14.70 -25.21 -17.43
N PHE A 96 -16.00 -24.98 -17.50
CA PHE A 96 -16.99 -25.95 -17.05
C PHE A 96 -17.22 -27.08 -18.07
N ASP A 97 -16.98 -28.32 -17.63
CA ASP A 97 -17.26 -29.52 -18.41
C ASP A 97 -18.58 -30.19 -17.94
N PRO A 98 -19.62 -30.21 -18.78
CA PRO A 98 -20.90 -30.82 -18.44
C PRO A 98 -20.85 -32.34 -18.34
N GLU A 99 -19.87 -33.01 -18.90
CA GLU A 99 -19.74 -34.48 -18.89
C GLU A 99 -19.29 -35.03 -17.52
N MET A 100 -18.75 -34.17 -16.66
CA MET A 100 -18.33 -34.54 -15.30
C MET A 100 -19.51 -34.83 -14.34
N GLY A 101 -20.75 -34.67 -14.77
CA GLY A 101 -21.96 -35.00 -14.00
C GLY A 101 -22.23 -34.12 -12.79
N THR A 102 -21.53 -33.02 -12.63
CA THR A 102 -21.71 -32.07 -11.53
C THR A 102 -22.53 -30.85 -11.97
N ARG A 103 -23.23 -30.21 -11.03
CA ARG A 103 -23.89 -28.92 -11.27
C ARG A 103 -22.86 -27.81 -11.45
N PHE A 104 -23.18 -26.87 -12.33
CA PHE A 104 -22.34 -25.69 -12.54
C PHE A 104 -22.03 -24.92 -11.24
N SER A 105 -23.04 -24.74 -10.39
CA SER A 105 -22.90 -24.02 -9.12
C SER A 105 -21.82 -24.63 -8.18
N THR A 106 -21.67 -25.96 -8.20
CA THR A 106 -20.65 -26.66 -7.41
C THR A 106 -19.24 -26.33 -7.92
N TYR A 107 -19.04 -26.39 -9.23
CA TYR A 107 -17.77 -26.05 -9.88
C TYR A 107 -17.44 -24.55 -9.75
N ALA A 108 -18.40 -23.68 -10.07
CA ALA A 108 -18.22 -22.23 -10.01
C ALA A 108 -17.93 -21.73 -8.59
N SER A 109 -18.53 -22.32 -7.56
CA SER A 109 -18.26 -21.96 -6.16
C SER A 109 -16.79 -22.04 -5.77
N TYR A 110 -16.05 -23.00 -6.33
CA TYR A 110 -14.60 -23.12 -6.10
C TYR A 110 -13.86 -21.90 -6.69
N TRP A 111 -14.12 -21.56 -7.95
CA TRP A 111 -13.45 -20.47 -8.67
C TRP A 111 -13.80 -19.11 -8.10
N ILE A 112 -15.07 -18.89 -7.75
CA ILE A 112 -15.54 -17.66 -7.10
C ILE A 112 -14.82 -17.47 -5.76
N LYS A 113 -14.79 -18.48 -4.90
CA LYS A 113 -14.08 -18.44 -3.60
C LYS A 113 -12.59 -18.22 -3.78
N GLN A 114 -11.98 -18.84 -4.79
CA GLN A 114 -10.56 -18.71 -5.09
C GLN A 114 -10.21 -17.27 -5.52
N SER A 115 -11.02 -16.66 -6.40
CA SER A 115 -10.82 -15.28 -6.85
C SER A 115 -10.96 -14.30 -5.68
N ILE A 116 -12.04 -14.40 -4.90
CA ILE A 116 -12.26 -13.56 -3.72
C ILE A 116 -11.11 -13.69 -2.71
N LYS A 117 -10.68 -14.92 -2.38
CA LYS A 117 -9.54 -15.13 -1.46
C LYS A 117 -8.26 -14.53 -1.99
N ARG A 118 -7.99 -14.63 -3.29
CA ARG A 118 -6.80 -14.06 -3.92
C ARG A 118 -6.83 -12.53 -3.86
N ALA A 119 -7.99 -11.91 -4.11
CA ALA A 119 -8.19 -10.47 -3.99
C ALA A 119 -7.97 -9.99 -2.55
N LEU A 120 -8.53 -10.70 -1.56
CA LEU A 120 -8.32 -10.39 -0.14
C LEU A 120 -6.83 -10.43 0.24
N VAL A 121 -6.09 -11.43 -0.21
CA VAL A 121 -4.64 -11.53 0.06
C VAL A 121 -3.86 -10.37 -0.57
N ASN A 122 -4.27 -9.93 -1.76
CA ASN A 122 -3.53 -8.91 -2.52
C ASN A 122 -3.89 -7.47 -2.13
N SER A 123 -5.16 -7.21 -1.78
CA SER A 123 -5.71 -5.85 -1.73
C SER A 123 -6.41 -5.49 -0.40
N ALA A 124 -6.64 -6.47 0.51
CA ALA A 124 -7.35 -6.20 1.77
C ALA A 124 -6.56 -5.36 2.79
N LYS A 125 -5.26 -5.19 2.60
CA LYS A 125 -4.39 -4.42 3.50
C LYS A 125 -3.68 -3.30 2.75
N THR A 126 -3.54 -2.14 3.41
CA THR A 126 -2.82 -0.97 2.89
C THR A 126 -1.36 -1.28 2.57
N ILE A 127 -0.71 -2.12 3.38
CA ILE A 127 0.63 -2.64 3.11
C ILE A 127 0.49 -4.05 2.54
N ARG A 128 0.87 -4.22 1.27
CA ARG A 128 0.82 -5.53 0.61
C ARG A 128 1.82 -6.51 1.22
N ILE A 129 1.31 -7.64 1.67
CA ILE A 129 2.11 -8.75 2.21
C ILE A 129 2.13 -9.90 1.17
N PRO A 130 3.30 -10.53 0.90
CA PRO A 130 3.36 -11.68 0.00
C PRO A 130 2.45 -12.82 0.44
N ALA A 131 1.84 -13.53 -0.52
CA ALA A 131 0.82 -14.56 -0.25
C ALA A 131 1.32 -15.68 0.69
N TYR A 132 2.57 -16.13 0.52
CA TYR A 132 3.16 -17.15 1.40
C TYR A 132 3.25 -16.69 2.87
N MET A 133 3.46 -15.40 3.09
CA MET A 133 3.50 -14.84 4.44
C MET A 133 2.10 -14.77 5.06
N VAL A 134 1.07 -14.44 4.26
CA VAL A 134 -0.34 -14.46 4.72
C VAL A 134 -0.76 -15.88 5.12
N GLU A 135 -0.33 -16.88 4.33
CA GLU A 135 -0.56 -18.29 4.68
C GLU A 135 0.15 -18.68 5.98
N LEU A 136 1.42 -18.28 6.13
CA LEU A 136 2.19 -18.52 7.35
C LEU A 136 1.55 -17.85 8.56
N LEU A 137 1.08 -16.59 8.44
CA LEU A 137 0.35 -15.89 9.50
C LEU A 137 -0.97 -16.60 9.87
N SER A 138 -1.65 -17.20 8.91
CA SER A 138 -2.86 -17.98 9.15
C SER A 138 -2.54 -19.30 9.90
N LYS A 139 -1.45 -19.96 9.55
CA LYS A 139 -0.94 -21.14 10.29
C LYS A 139 -0.53 -20.76 11.71
N TRP A 140 0.16 -19.62 11.86
CA TRP A 140 0.58 -19.08 13.15
C TRP A 140 -0.61 -18.85 14.09
N ARG A 141 -1.66 -18.17 13.62
CA ARG A 141 -2.88 -17.92 14.43
C ARG A 141 -3.55 -19.21 14.88
N ARG A 142 -3.64 -20.23 14.01
CA ARG A 142 -4.22 -21.52 14.34
C ARG A 142 -3.39 -22.26 15.38
N ALA A 143 -2.05 -22.26 15.22
CA ALA A 143 -1.15 -22.87 16.19
C ALA A 143 -1.20 -22.14 17.55
N THR A 144 -1.25 -20.80 17.54
CA THR A 144 -1.41 -20.01 18.77
C THR A 144 -2.71 -20.36 19.50
N ALA A 145 -3.83 -20.46 18.80
CA ALA A 145 -5.10 -20.84 19.40
C ALA A 145 -5.03 -22.25 20.00
N LYS A 146 -4.52 -23.24 19.23
CA LYS A 146 -4.35 -24.61 19.68
C LYS A 146 -3.47 -24.72 20.94
N LEU A 147 -2.31 -24.04 20.93
CA LEU A 147 -1.41 -24.04 22.09
C LEU A 147 -1.99 -23.30 23.29
N SER A 148 -2.76 -22.22 23.07
CA SER A 148 -3.45 -21.51 24.15
C SER A 148 -4.47 -22.40 24.85
N ASP A 149 -5.24 -23.21 24.10
CA ASP A 149 -6.20 -24.18 24.64
C ASP A 149 -5.49 -25.29 25.40
N GLN A 150 -4.33 -25.76 24.97
CA GLN A 150 -3.55 -26.81 25.59
C GLN A 150 -2.82 -26.34 26.88
N LEU A 151 -2.26 -25.14 26.87
CA LEU A 151 -1.44 -24.60 27.94
C LEU A 151 -2.25 -23.84 29.00
N GLY A 152 -3.50 -23.46 28.70
CA GLY A 152 -4.32 -22.58 29.54
C GLY A 152 -3.78 -21.15 29.69
N ARG A 153 -2.78 -20.78 28.89
CA ARG A 153 -2.17 -19.44 28.84
C ARG A 153 -1.80 -19.05 27.40
N THR A 154 -1.55 -17.78 27.16
CA THR A 154 -1.03 -17.31 25.89
C THR A 154 0.38 -17.90 25.64
N PRO A 155 0.59 -18.65 24.53
CA PRO A 155 1.89 -19.21 24.19
C PRO A 155 2.90 -18.12 23.81
N THR A 156 4.17 -18.37 24.09
CA THR A 156 5.25 -17.48 23.64
C THR A 156 5.49 -17.65 22.15
N PRO A 157 6.01 -16.62 21.45
CA PRO A 157 6.33 -16.74 20.02
C PRO A 157 7.32 -17.86 19.70
N GLU A 158 8.18 -18.19 20.63
CA GLU A 158 9.16 -19.29 20.53
C GLU A 158 8.47 -20.66 20.57
N GLU A 159 7.49 -20.86 21.45
CA GLU A 159 6.69 -22.08 21.53
C GLU A 159 5.89 -22.33 20.26
N VAL A 160 5.27 -21.25 19.70
CA VAL A 160 4.54 -21.34 18.43
C VAL A 160 5.49 -21.64 17.26
N ALA A 161 6.70 -21.08 17.29
CA ALA A 161 7.70 -21.35 16.24
C ALA A 161 8.19 -22.80 16.26
N VAL A 162 8.32 -23.41 17.42
CA VAL A 162 8.66 -24.83 17.57
C VAL A 162 7.54 -25.71 17.03
N GLU A 163 6.27 -25.44 17.37
CA GLU A 163 5.10 -26.18 16.86
C GLU A 163 4.98 -26.11 15.33
N LEU A 164 5.38 -25.00 14.72
CA LEU A 164 5.35 -24.81 13.27
C LEU A 164 6.67 -25.16 12.56
N GLU A 165 7.66 -25.66 13.27
CA GLU A 165 9.00 -26.01 12.75
C GLU A 165 9.69 -24.82 12.04
N ILE A 166 9.48 -23.60 12.52
CA ILE A 166 10.03 -22.37 11.93
C ILE A 166 11.46 -22.16 12.45
N PRO A 167 12.48 -22.06 11.58
CA PRO A 167 13.84 -21.74 11.99
C PRO A 167 13.91 -20.39 12.75
N SER A 168 14.73 -20.32 13.82
CA SER A 168 14.91 -19.13 14.65
C SER A 168 15.33 -17.87 13.86
N LYS A 169 16.08 -18.06 12.75
CA LYS A 169 16.45 -16.97 11.84
C LYS A 169 15.23 -16.32 11.17
N LYS A 170 14.19 -17.08 10.87
CA LYS A 170 12.94 -16.58 10.25
C LYS A 170 11.97 -15.99 11.28
N LEU A 171 12.09 -16.37 12.55
CA LEU A 171 11.19 -15.91 13.62
C LEU A 171 11.16 -14.37 13.74
N LYS A 172 12.31 -13.69 13.60
CA LYS A 172 12.38 -12.22 13.61
C LYS A 172 11.54 -11.59 12.50
N ILE A 173 11.57 -12.18 11.31
CA ILE A 173 10.79 -11.71 10.15
C ILE A 173 9.29 -11.93 10.39
N VAL A 174 8.93 -13.10 10.94
CA VAL A 174 7.54 -13.43 11.27
C VAL A 174 6.98 -12.48 12.35
N LYS A 175 7.74 -12.22 13.43
CA LYS A 175 7.36 -11.24 14.47
C LYS A 175 7.09 -9.86 13.88
N LYS A 176 7.99 -9.37 13.01
CA LYS A 176 7.80 -8.09 12.32
C LYS A 176 6.58 -8.09 11.39
N ALA A 177 6.34 -9.18 10.67
CA ALA A 177 5.16 -9.32 9.82
C ALA A 177 3.85 -9.36 10.63
N ILE A 178 3.83 -9.99 11.81
CA ILE A 178 2.68 -9.99 12.73
C ILE A 178 2.38 -8.57 13.21
N GLN A 179 3.41 -7.81 13.59
CA GLN A 179 3.25 -6.41 13.99
C GLN A 179 2.62 -5.58 12.86
N LEU A 180 3.19 -5.64 11.64
CA LEU A 180 2.66 -4.94 10.47
C LEU A 180 1.23 -5.35 10.12
N TYR A 181 0.90 -6.65 10.25
CA TYR A 181 -0.43 -7.16 9.96
C TYR A 181 -1.49 -6.66 10.95
N ASN A 182 -1.12 -6.51 12.23
CA ASN A 182 -2.01 -6.07 13.29
C ASN A 182 -2.07 -4.54 13.43
N THR A 183 -1.13 -3.80 12.82
CA THR A 183 -1.16 -2.34 12.79
C THR A 183 -2.30 -1.91 11.86
N ASN A 184 -3.45 -1.59 12.46
CA ASN A 184 -4.47 -0.86 11.73
C ASN A 184 -4.03 0.61 11.69
N PRO A 185 -4.04 1.28 10.52
CA PRO A 185 -4.08 2.73 10.52
C PRO A 185 -5.41 3.12 11.20
N GLN A 186 -5.33 3.51 12.46
CA GLN A 186 -6.49 4.08 13.14
C GLN A 186 -6.77 5.42 12.48
N THR A 187 -7.73 5.41 11.58
CA THR A 187 -8.38 6.59 11.08
C THR A 187 -9.58 6.82 11.99
N ASP A 188 -9.65 8.01 12.55
CA ASP A 188 -10.79 8.57 13.26
C ASP A 188 -11.20 7.88 14.59
N HIS A 189 -10.57 8.31 15.67
CA HIS A 189 -11.23 8.25 16.96
C HIS A 189 -12.23 9.41 17.04
N PRO A 190 -13.52 9.13 17.38
CA PRO A 190 -14.53 10.17 17.54
C PRO A 190 -14.24 11.15 18.69
N ASP A 191 -13.25 10.87 19.52
CA ASP A 191 -12.87 11.65 20.72
C ASP A 191 -11.73 12.65 20.48
N GLY A 192 -11.37 12.98 19.21
CA GLY A 192 -10.38 14.04 18.93
C GLY A 192 -8.95 13.71 19.39
N THR A 193 -8.63 12.45 19.65
CA THR A 193 -7.27 12.01 19.93
C THR A 193 -6.47 12.04 18.65
N TRP A 194 -5.26 12.62 18.72
CA TRP A 194 -4.29 12.77 17.64
C TRP A 194 -4.11 11.46 16.85
N THR A 195 -4.20 11.54 15.54
CA THR A 195 -3.90 10.39 14.68
C THR A 195 -2.40 10.09 14.74
N LEU A 196 -2.01 8.83 14.53
CA LEU A 196 -0.59 8.44 14.50
C LEU A 196 0.21 9.28 13.48
N GLY A 197 -0.42 9.72 12.38
CA GLY A 197 0.19 10.59 11.38
C GLY A 197 0.50 12.00 11.89
N GLU A 198 -0.26 12.53 12.87
CA GLU A 198 -0.04 13.85 13.45
C GLU A 198 1.04 13.85 14.55
N VAL A 199 1.34 12.67 15.12
CA VAL A 199 2.37 12.49 16.15
C VAL A 199 3.74 12.19 15.54
N LEU A 200 3.82 11.75 14.28
CA LEU A 200 5.08 11.45 13.63
C LEU A 200 5.80 12.75 13.25
N PRO A 201 7.03 12.98 13.77
CA PRO A 201 7.84 14.14 13.37
C PRO A 201 8.24 14.01 11.88
N ASP A 202 8.30 15.13 11.21
CA ASP A 202 8.83 15.21 9.84
C ASP A 202 10.35 15.39 9.89
N ASP A 203 11.09 14.28 9.82
CA ASP A 203 12.56 14.28 9.85
C ASP A 203 13.19 14.73 8.52
N LYS A 204 12.39 14.96 7.47
CA LYS A 204 12.91 15.33 6.14
C LYS A 204 13.01 16.84 5.94
N ASN A 205 12.10 17.57 6.51
CA ASN A 205 12.11 19.03 6.43
C ASN A 205 12.93 19.60 7.60
N LYS A 206 13.88 20.47 7.27
CA LYS A 206 14.66 21.20 8.29
C LYS A 206 13.77 22.22 8.97
N GLY A 207 13.94 22.39 10.26
CA GLY A 207 13.27 23.45 11.01
C GLY A 207 13.69 24.86 10.53
N PRO A 208 12.86 25.89 10.71
CA PRO A 208 13.22 27.26 10.36
C PRO A 208 14.48 27.77 11.10
N ASP A 209 14.71 27.27 12.30
CA ASP A 209 15.89 27.53 13.14
C ASP A 209 17.16 26.90 12.53
N ASP A 210 17.08 25.67 12.01
CA ASP A 210 18.18 25.00 11.31
C ASP A 210 18.56 25.75 10.02
N GLU A 211 17.58 26.19 9.23
CA GLU A 211 17.82 26.99 8.03
C GLU A 211 18.48 28.34 8.37
N LEU A 212 18.01 29.00 9.43
CA LEU A 212 18.61 30.27 9.89
C LEU A 212 20.03 30.07 10.33
N MET A 213 20.33 29.02 11.11
CA MET A 213 21.67 28.69 11.55
C MET A 213 22.60 28.35 10.37
N GLU A 214 22.16 27.58 9.39
CA GLU A 214 22.91 27.28 8.18
C GLU A 214 23.22 28.55 7.39
N ASN A 215 22.25 29.43 7.20
CA ASN A 215 22.47 30.71 6.51
C ASN A 215 23.43 31.62 7.24
N ASP A 216 23.40 31.65 8.57
CA ASP A 216 24.30 32.47 9.37
C ASP A 216 25.71 31.90 9.38
N ASN A 217 25.84 30.58 9.46
CA ASN A 217 27.11 29.89 9.29
C ASN A 217 27.76 30.17 7.92
N LEU A 218 26.97 30.11 6.84
CA LEU A 218 27.44 30.43 5.49
C LEU A 218 27.96 31.89 5.41
N LYS A 219 27.19 32.85 5.93
CA LYS A 219 27.64 34.26 5.99
C LYS A 219 28.92 34.42 6.77
N HIS A 220 29.10 33.66 7.86
CA HIS A 220 30.32 33.70 8.65
C HIS A 220 31.52 33.14 7.88
N VAL A 221 31.33 32.03 7.15
CA VAL A 221 32.33 31.44 6.27
C VAL A 221 32.73 32.43 5.16
N PHE A 222 31.82 33.10 4.49
CA PHE A 222 32.10 34.11 3.49
C PHE A 222 32.91 35.28 4.06
N LYS A 223 32.58 35.79 5.23
CA LYS A 223 33.33 36.84 5.91
C LYS A 223 34.76 36.40 6.25
N MET A 224 34.98 35.13 6.55
CA MET A 224 36.30 34.57 6.78
C MET A 224 37.09 34.43 5.48
N LEU A 225 36.50 33.96 4.42
CA LEU A 225 37.11 33.87 3.09
C LEU A 225 37.59 35.24 2.57
N ASP A 226 36.82 36.31 2.85
CA ASP A 226 37.16 37.66 2.45
C ASP A 226 38.37 38.23 3.22
N LYS A 227 38.70 37.68 4.40
CA LYS A 227 39.86 38.04 5.21
C LYS A 227 41.13 37.23 4.89
N MET A 228 41.00 36.15 4.10
CA MET A 228 42.08 35.26 3.70
C MET A 228 42.90 35.81 2.53
N ASP A 229 44.04 35.17 2.24
CA ASP A 229 44.79 35.49 1.02
C ASP A 229 43.92 35.31 -0.22
N PRO A 230 43.89 36.29 -1.16
CA PRO A 230 43.02 36.22 -2.35
C PRO A 230 43.23 34.95 -3.16
N ARG A 231 44.41 34.39 -3.22
CA ARG A 231 44.69 33.13 -3.95
C ARG A 231 44.07 31.94 -3.24
N GLU A 232 44.21 31.85 -1.92
CA GLU A 232 43.58 30.79 -1.11
C GLU A 232 42.06 30.83 -1.21
N ALA A 233 41.48 32.01 -1.04
CA ALA A 233 40.03 32.24 -1.15
C ALA A 233 39.47 31.84 -2.52
N THR A 234 40.20 32.22 -3.62
CA THR A 234 39.79 31.86 -4.99
C THR A 234 39.78 30.34 -5.21
N ILE A 235 40.81 29.65 -4.70
CA ILE A 235 40.89 28.19 -4.81
C ILE A 235 39.71 27.53 -4.08
N LEU A 236 39.38 27.95 -2.85
CA LEU A 236 38.28 27.43 -2.07
C LEU A 236 36.92 27.74 -2.74
N ARG A 237 36.73 28.96 -3.24
CA ARG A 237 35.50 29.33 -3.96
C ARG A 237 35.26 28.45 -5.19
N MET A 238 36.29 28.26 -6.03
CA MET A 238 36.24 27.40 -7.21
C MET A 238 36.03 25.93 -6.84
N ARG A 239 36.63 25.46 -5.75
CA ARG A 239 36.59 24.07 -5.32
C ARG A 239 35.20 23.66 -4.82
N PHE A 240 34.58 24.52 -4.03
CA PHE A 240 33.32 24.25 -3.38
C PHE A 240 32.09 24.89 -4.11
N GLY A 241 32.35 25.64 -5.18
CA GLY A 241 31.27 26.28 -5.95
C GLY A 241 30.53 27.36 -5.16
N LEU A 242 31.24 28.15 -4.33
CA LEU A 242 30.64 29.09 -3.39
C LEU A 242 30.06 30.37 -4.03
N ASP A 243 30.41 30.68 -5.28
CA ASP A 243 29.99 31.86 -6.03
C ASP A 243 28.95 31.46 -7.11
N ASP A 244 27.96 30.63 -6.79
CA ASP A 244 26.96 30.09 -7.72
C ASP A 244 27.55 29.36 -8.94
N SER A 245 28.80 28.93 -8.86
CA SER A 245 29.48 28.18 -9.89
C SER A 245 29.53 26.68 -9.55
N GLU A 246 29.62 25.80 -10.57
CA GLU A 246 29.80 24.37 -10.32
C GLU A 246 31.17 24.09 -9.65
N PRO A 247 31.21 23.14 -8.67
CA PRO A 247 32.46 22.74 -8.02
C PRO A 247 33.48 22.21 -9.04
N LYS A 248 34.70 22.74 -9.02
CA LYS A 248 35.77 22.36 -9.95
C LYS A 248 36.72 21.34 -9.35
N THR A 249 37.31 20.52 -10.20
CA THR A 249 38.35 19.56 -9.81
C THR A 249 39.68 20.28 -9.60
N LEU A 250 40.60 19.70 -8.79
CA LEU A 250 41.94 20.27 -8.56
C LEU A 250 42.75 20.47 -9.85
N LYS A 251 42.50 19.68 -10.88
CA LYS A 251 43.13 19.80 -12.20
C LYS A 251 42.65 21.05 -12.91
N GLU A 252 41.34 21.25 -13.01
CA GLU A 252 40.70 22.40 -13.63
C GLU A 252 41.06 23.72 -12.95
N ILE A 253 41.16 23.70 -11.59
CA ILE A 253 41.59 24.86 -10.82
C ILE A 253 43.10 25.16 -11.12
N GLY A 254 43.95 24.13 -11.24
CA GLY A 254 45.33 24.26 -11.61
C GLY A 254 45.50 24.87 -13.00
N GLU A 255 44.73 24.40 -13.98
CA GLU A 255 44.72 24.95 -15.35
C GLU A 255 44.26 26.41 -15.37
N ALA A 256 43.23 26.77 -14.59
CA ALA A 256 42.70 28.15 -14.50
C ALA A 256 43.68 29.13 -13.83
N LEU A 257 44.51 28.70 -12.87
CA LEU A 257 45.41 29.55 -12.10
C LEU A 257 46.89 29.42 -12.51
N GLY A 258 47.19 28.57 -13.49
CA GLY A 258 48.55 28.30 -13.94
C GLY A 258 49.42 27.56 -12.89
N LEU A 259 48.76 26.69 -12.10
CA LEU A 259 49.40 25.92 -11.02
C LEU A 259 49.34 24.41 -11.30
N THR A 260 50.28 23.67 -10.69
CA THR A 260 50.19 22.20 -10.73
C THR A 260 49.10 21.70 -9.79
N ARG A 261 48.45 20.58 -10.14
CA ARG A 261 47.41 19.92 -9.32
C ARG A 261 47.85 19.74 -7.86
N GLU A 262 49.10 19.33 -7.65
CA GLU A 262 49.65 19.08 -6.31
C GLU A 262 49.83 20.39 -5.53
N ARG A 263 50.21 21.48 -6.21
CA ARG A 263 50.30 22.79 -5.56
C ARG A 263 48.92 23.31 -5.13
N VAL A 264 47.91 23.13 -5.96
CA VAL A 264 46.51 23.47 -5.60
C VAL A 264 46.07 22.66 -4.37
N ARG A 265 46.36 21.36 -4.31
CA ARG A 265 46.03 20.49 -3.18
C ARG A 265 46.72 20.96 -1.87
N GLN A 266 47.96 21.38 -1.95
CA GLN A 266 48.70 21.92 -0.77
C GLN A 266 48.07 23.22 -0.28
N ILE A 267 47.77 24.16 -1.18
CA ILE A 267 47.14 25.43 -0.83
C ILE A 267 45.75 25.21 -0.25
N GLU A 268 44.91 24.32 -0.85
CA GLU A 268 43.59 23.93 -0.33
C GLU A 268 43.71 23.39 1.12
N GLY A 269 44.67 22.47 1.37
CA GLY A 269 44.87 21.89 2.69
C GLY A 269 45.31 22.90 3.75
N ASP A 270 46.17 23.84 3.39
CA ASP A 270 46.64 24.88 4.30
C ASP A 270 45.56 25.94 4.56
N ALA A 271 44.78 26.30 3.52
CA ALA A 271 43.66 27.21 3.62
C ALA A 271 42.57 26.65 4.53
N LEU A 272 42.20 25.37 4.36
CA LEU A 272 41.22 24.69 5.24
C LEU A 272 41.67 24.59 6.68
N LYS A 273 42.98 24.34 6.94
CA LYS A 273 43.52 24.34 8.32
C LYS A 273 43.42 25.72 8.97
N ARG A 274 43.72 26.80 8.23
CA ARG A 274 43.60 28.18 8.73
C ARG A 274 42.14 28.52 9.04
N LEU A 275 41.23 28.16 8.13
CA LEU A 275 39.83 28.40 8.30
C LEU A 275 39.26 27.66 9.53
N ASN A 276 39.66 26.41 9.74
CA ASN A 276 39.29 25.63 10.90
C ASN A 276 39.81 26.22 12.23
N ARG A 277 41.02 26.71 12.26
CA ARG A 277 41.57 27.41 13.45
C ARG A 277 40.78 28.69 13.76
N SER A 278 40.47 29.47 12.73
CA SER A 278 39.70 30.70 12.90
C SER A 278 38.25 30.44 13.33
N LEU A 279 37.65 29.29 12.95
CA LEU A 279 36.32 28.88 13.39
C LEU A 279 36.32 28.40 14.85
N ASN A 280 37.36 27.72 15.27
CA ASN A 280 37.47 27.17 16.64
C ASN A 280 38.03 28.18 17.65
N GLY A 281 38.36 29.40 17.24
CA GLY A 281 38.82 30.47 18.13
C GLY A 281 40.25 30.29 18.61
N GLU A 282 41.10 29.55 17.87
CA GLU A 282 42.55 29.41 18.11
C GLU A 282 43.40 30.36 17.25
#